data_c27d2dffee0e8f8dd31fae4dc50aaecd
#
_entry.id   c27d2dffee0e8f8dd31fae4dc50aaecd
#
_cell.length_a   1.000
_cell.length_b   1.000
_cell.length_c   1.000
_cell.angle_alpha   90.00
_cell.angle_beta   90.00
_cell.angle_gamma   90.00
#
_symmetry.space_group_name_H-M   'P 1'
#
loop_
_entity.id
_entity.type
_entity.pdbx_description
1 polymer ?
#
loop_
_entity_poly.entity_id
_entity_poly.type
_entity_poly.pdbx_seq_one_letter_code
_entity_poly.pdbx_strand_id
1 'polypeptide(L)'
;MRHRRAKQRSQNSALESYLSAGPIYEPVSRVITVTAFKDTDSEALRKALASLCSGLHQNNVLRHLTPANMELAAAVVLFLCVGQLTVFGTWAADGLQAREDVAEEPEAGNDDEAGQALFLTPLIKDGKLDEAKSKSKVGPLGADYEVPGYSGYITVNPQYNSNLFFWFVPSLSDPDNAPVILWMQGGPGTTSMLGFFAENGPYVLSADGSEIRYREINWATRYSMLYVDQPVGTGFSFTENEAGYARNQTDVGRDMLEFLQQFFTLFGELAGNELYLSGESYAGKYVPTVGATLHQNAETMRVKINFRGIAYGNGITDPIHMMDVGEVIYTVGLIDRSAADYMMSVAREAVQHIRAGNTYEALMLMDTLFFGIATEGEVDTFFKNVTGYSYYYNYLTNTEPKGSRAYKVFLPKPRARRALHVGDREFSTTREVVVSHFLDDFMRSAVPQFTEVLENGYKVLVYSGPLDLCVPTTMTENFLAHVAWAHVDRWAHAPTHQWWSADRQQLYGYKKTVENLNYVVVRNGGHELPYDQPEAMMELITAFVDGTEPFVDGSATTDE
;
A
#
# COMPACT_ATOMS: atom_id res chain seq x y z
N MET A 1 10.76 -32.03 -14.01
CA MET A 1 11.81 -31.11 -14.52
C MET A 1 11.95 -31.06 -16.04
N ARG A 2 11.91 -32.14 -16.84
CA ARG A 2 12.02 -32.02 -18.31
C ARG A 2 10.81 -31.43 -19.02
N HIS A 3 9.59 -31.60 -18.51
CA HIS A 3 8.37 -30.99 -19.06
C HIS A 3 8.23 -29.49 -18.77
N ARG A 4 8.74 -28.99 -17.64
CA ARG A 4 8.74 -27.54 -17.31
C ARG A 4 9.62 -26.72 -18.25
N ARG A 5 10.80 -27.25 -18.64
CA ARG A 5 11.71 -26.54 -19.58
C ARG A 5 11.18 -26.46 -21.02
N ALA A 6 10.30 -27.38 -21.44
CA ALA A 6 9.73 -27.34 -22.79
C ALA A 6 8.60 -26.27 -22.90
N LYS A 7 7.79 -26.08 -21.83
CA LYS A 7 6.71 -25.08 -21.81
C LYS A 7 7.25 -23.65 -21.71
N GLN A 8 8.30 -23.45 -20.93
CA GLN A 8 8.99 -22.16 -20.81
C GLN A 8 9.67 -21.73 -22.11
N ARG A 9 10.16 -22.69 -22.91
CA ARG A 9 10.69 -22.41 -24.26
C ARG A 9 9.62 -21.99 -25.27
N SER A 10 8.37 -22.48 -25.15
CA SER A 10 7.30 -22.11 -26.05
C SER A 10 6.75 -20.70 -25.75
N GLN A 11 6.75 -20.28 -24.49
CA GLN A 11 6.36 -18.92 -24.08
C GLN A 11 7.41 -17.87 -24.48
N ASN A 12 8.70 -18.20 -24.33
CA ASN A 12 9.77 -17.33 -24.80
C ASN A 12 9.81 -17.21 -26.34
N SER A 13 9.38 -18.24 -27.10
CA SER A 13 9.33 -18.16 -28.55
C SER A 13 8.21 -17.22 -29.07
N ALA A 14 7.09 -17.08 -28.33
CA ALA A 14 6.05 -16.11 -28.65
C ALA A 14 6.49 -14.66 -28.34
N LEU A 15 7.25 -14.47 -27.27
CA LEU A 15 7.85 -13.18 -26.93
C LEU A 15 8.92 -12.78 -27.94
N GLU A 16 9.78 -13.73 -28.36
CA GLU A 16 10.82 -13.51 -29.38
C GLU A 16 10.22 -13.19 -30.76
N SER A 17 9.06 -13.79 -31.14
CA SER A 17 8.39 -13.47 -32.39
C SER A 17 7.75 -12.07 -32.41
N TYR A 18 7.33 -11.55 -31.27
CA TYR A 18 6.80 -10.18 -31.16
C TYR A 18 7.93 -9.13 -31.22
N LEU A 19 9.09 -9.45 -30.65
CA LEU A 19 10.27 -8.56 -30.65
C LEU A 19 11.03 -8.58 -31.99
N SER A 20 10.81 -9.59 -32.85
CA SER A 20 11.51 -9.72 -34.14
C SER A 20 10.83 -9.05 -35.33
N ALA A 21 9.63 -8.45 -35.15
CA ALA A 21 8.84 -7.86 -36.23
C ALA A 21 8.88 -6.31 -36.33
N GLY A 22 9.78 -5.63 -35.61
CA GLY A 22 9.93 -4.16 -35.64
C GLY A 22 11.17 -3.70 -36.42
N PRO A 23 11.20 -2.45 -36.95
CA PRO A 23 12.28 -1.97 -37.79
C PRO A 23 13.58 -1.78 -37.02
N ILE A 24 14.65 -2.13 -37.68
CA ILE A 24 16.06 -2.13 -37.28
C ILE A 24 16.47 -0.76 -36.69
N TYR A 25 16.61 -0.69 -35.37
CA TYR A 25 17.51 0.25 -34.69
C TYR A 25 18.15 -0.50 -33.51
N GLU A 26 19.37 -0.90 -33.68
CA GLU A 26 20.20 -1.37 -32.56
C GLU A 26 20.66 -0.17 -31.72
N PRO A 27 20.46 -0.19 -30.42
CA PRO A 27 21.37 0.47 -29.49
C PRO A 27 22.19 -0.59 -28.77
N VAL A 28 23.50 -0.58 -29.01
CA VAL A 28 24.48 -1.27 -28.16
C VAL A 28 24.45 -0.62 -26.77
N SER A 29 23.73 -1.23 -25.83
CA SER A 29 23.87 -0.93 -24.41
C SER A 29 24.17 -2.23 -23.66
N ARG A 30 25.47 -2.57 -23.57
CA ARG A 30 25.92 -3.43 -22.48
C ARG A 30 26.01 -2.58 -21.22
N VAL A 31 25.07 -2.73 -20.35
CA VAL A 31 25.13 -2.20 -18.98
C VAL A 31 26.24 -2.92 -18.25
N ILE A 32 27.28 -2.19 -17.88
CA ILE A 32 28.31 -2.67 -16.95
C ILE A 32 27.72 -2.45 -15.55
N THR A 33 27.32 -3.54 -14.91
CA THR A 33 26.93 -3.54 -13.51
C THR A 33 28.19 -3.36 -12.66
N VAL A 34 28.36 -2.19 -12.06
CA VAL A 34 29.41 -1.93 -11.07
C VAL A 34 28.87 -2.33 -9.72
N THR A 35 29.22 -3.52 -9.26
CA THR A 35 29.01 -3.93 -7.87
C THR A 35 29.92 -3.09 -6.97
N ALA A 36 29.33 -2.39 -5.99
CA ALA A 36 30.06 -1.58 -5.03
C ALA A 36 30.96 -2.48 -4.17
N PHE A 37 32.27 -2.34 -4.32
CA PHE A 37 33.24 -2.95 -3.40
C PHE A 37 33.39 -2.02 -2.17
N LYS A 38 32.97 -2.50 -1.02
CA LYS A 38 33.45 -2.04 0.27
C LYS A 38 34.74 -2.84 0.53
N ASP A 39 35.86 -2.20 0.36
CA ASP A 39 37.11 -2.27 1.10
C ASP A 39 38.28 -1.85 0.20
N THR A 40 39.13 -1.04 0.75
CA THR A 40 40.26 -0.35 0.11
C THR A 40 41.41 -1.31 -0.16
N ASP A 41 41.48 -1.86 -1.37
CA ASP A 41 42.73 -2.40 -1.91
C ASP A 41 43.08 -1.67 -3.22
N SER A 42 43.99 -0.70 -3.10
CA SER A 42 44.42 0.19 -4.19
C SER A 42 45.08 -0.54 -5.37
N GLU A 43 45.54 -1.76 -5.16
CA GLU A 43 46.19 -2.55 -6.18
C GLU A 43 45.19 -3.30 -7.09
N ALA A 44 44.04 -3.73 -6.52
CA ALA A 44 42.96 -4.35 -7.30
C ALA A 44 42.29 -3.34 -8.25
N LEU A 45 42.13 -2.10 -7.79
CA LEU A 45 41.57 -1.02 -8.60
C LEU A 45 42.50 -0.62 -9.76
N ARG A 46 43.80 -0.57 -9.54
CA ARG A 46 44.80 -0.32 -10.60
C ARG A 46 44.80 -1.42 -11.64
N LYS A 47 44.66 -2.69 -11.25
CA LYS A 47 44.59 -3.82 -12.19
C LYS A 47 43.29 -3.80 -13.02
N ALA A 48 42.16 -3.42 -12.40
CA ALA A 48 40.88 -3.28 -13.12
C ALA A 48 40.92 -2.12 -14.13
N LEU A 49 41.50 -0.99 -13.78
CA LEU A 49 41.69 0.15 -14.71
C LEU A 49 42.65 -0.16 -15.85
N ALA A 50 43.73 -0.85 -15.59
CA ALA A 50 44.66 -1.27 -16.63
C ALA A 50 44.05 -2.27 -17.63
N SER A 51 43.16 -3.16 -17.13
CA SER A 51 42.41 -4.10 -17.97
C SER A 51 41.35 -3.37 -18.83
N LEU A 52 40.69 -2.35 -18.31
CA LEU A 52 39.74 -1.51 -19.05
C LEU A 52 40.43 -0.70 -20.17
N CYS A 53 41.59 -0.11 -19.88
CA CYS A 53 42.36 0.63 -20.88
C CYS A 53 42.93 -0.29 -21.99
N SER A 54 43.35 -1.51 -21.67
CA SER A 54 43.81 -2.48 -22.68
C SER A 54 42.67 -3.01 -23.55
N GLY A 55 41.45 -3.20 -22.97
CA GLY A 55 40.25 -3.62 -23.71
C GLY A 55 39.73 -2.57 -24.69
N LEU A 56 39.87 -1.30 -24.35
CA LEU A 56 39.50 -0.17 -25.22
C LEU A 56 40.46 0.00 -26.40
N HIS A 57 41.72 -0.40 -26.24
CA HIS A 57 42.74 -0.34 -27.29
C HIS A 57 42.61 -1.46 -28.33
N GLN A 58 42.09 -2.62 -27.95
CA GLN A 58 41.95 -3.78 -28.85
C GLN A 58 40.67 -3.74 -29.72
N ASN A 59 39.66 -2.97 -29.40
CA ASN A 59 38.34 -3.04 -30.04
C ASN A 59 38.00 -1.91 -31.04
N ASN A 60 38.96 -1.12 -31.53
CA ASN A 60 38.73 -0.10 -32.58
C ASN A 60 37.52 0.85 -32.37
N VAL A 61 37.02 0.99 -31.16
CA VAL A 61 35.81 1.77 -30.81
C VAL A 61 36.03 3.30 -30.94
N LEU A 62 37.32 3.72 -30.89
CA LEU A 62 37.67 5.16 -30.94
C LEU A 62 37.59 5.77 -32.36
N ARG A 63 37.35 5.00 -33.42
CA ARG A 63 37.28 5.52 -34.79
C ARG A 63 35.97 6.14 -35.21
N HIS A 64 34.92 6.06 -34.37
CA HIS A 64 33.59 6.55 -34.70
C HIS A 64 33.03 7.60 -33.70
N LEU A 65 33.86 8.14 -32.81
CA LEU A 65 33.45 9.21 -31.91
C LEU A 65 33.64 10.58 -32.56
N THR A 66 32.62 11.40 -32.54
CA THR A 66 32.71 12.80 -32.95
C THR A 66 33.56 13.60 -31.95
N PRO A 67 34.17 14.73 -32.34
CA PRO A 67 35.00 15.55 -31.43
C PRO A 67 34.31 15.92 -30.12
N ALA A 68 32.99 16.20 -30.14
CA ALA A 68 32.20 16.54 -28.96
C ALA A 68 32.07 15.35 -27.98
N ASN A 69 32.01 14.12 -28.46
CA ASN A 69 31.93 12.94 -27.60
C ASN A 69 33.31 12.53 -27.02
N MET A 70 34.40 12.94 -27.66
CA MET A 70 35.76 12.77 -27.11
C MET A 70 36.02 13.75 -25.96
N GLU A 71 35.53 14.99 -26.04
CA GLU A 71 35.62 15.97 -24.95
C GLU A 71 34.80 15.55 -23.72
N LEU A 72 33.62 14.98 -23.92
CA LEU A 72 32.77 14.47 -22.84
C LEU A 72 33.41 13.28 -22.13
N ALA A 73 34.02 12.34 -22.90
CA ALA A 73 34.73 11.19 -22.32
C ALA A 73 35.97 11.63 -21.52
N ALA A 74 36.73 12.63 -22.03
CA ALA A 74 37.86 13.21 -21.34
C ALA A 74 37.42 13.98 -20.05
N ALA A 75 36.30 14.69 -20.09
CA ALA A 75 35.75 15.40 -18.94
C ALA A 75 35.29 14.45 -17.82
N VAL A 76 34.66 13.33 -18.18
CA VAL A 76 34.24 12.29 -17.21
C VAL A 76 35.44 11.62 -16.53
N VAL A 77 36.50 11.32 -17.29
CA VAL A 77 37.73 10.76 -16.71
C VAL A 77 38.45 11.78 -15.82
N LEU A 78 38.45 13.07 -16.21
CA LEU A 78 39.04 14.14 -15.40
C LEU A 78 38.23 14.41 -14.11
N PHE A 79 36.91 14.35 -14.19
CA PHE A 79 36.02 14.52 -13.02
C PHE A 79 36.19 13.39 -11.99
N LEU A 80 36.38 12.16 -12.45
CA LEU A 80 36.66 11.01 -11.59
C LEU A 80 38.07 11.06 -10.97
N CYS A 81 39.04 11.68 -11.64
CA CYS A 81 40.38 11.86 -11.10
C CYS A 81 40.51 13.06 -10.14
N VAL A 82 39.79 14.16 -10.38
CA VAL A 82 39.84 15.37 -9.55
C VAL A 82 38.95 15.24 -8.29
N GLY A 83 37.82 14.51 -8.39
CA GLY A 83 36.93 14.24 -7.24
C GLY A 83 37.57 13.43 -6.12
N GLN A 84 38.67 12.74 -6.39
CA GLN A 84 39.42 11.98 -5.37
C GLN A 84 40.52 12.79 -4.68
N LEU A 85 40.89 13.97 -5.19
CA LEU A 85 41.94 14.81 -4.62
C LEU A 85 41.42 15.87 -3.63
N THR A 86 40.12 16.08 -3.52
CA THR A 86 39.53 17.06 -2.59
C THR A 86 39.11 16.49 -1.22
N VAL A 87 39.25 15.18 -0.99
CA VAL A 87 38.91 14.54 0.30
C VAL A 87 40.10 14.42 1.25
N PHE A 88 41.35 14.77 0.83
CA PHE A 88 42.56 14.62 1.67
C PHE A 88 43.26 15.93 2.05
N GLY A 89 42.56 17.04 2.06
CA GLY A 89 43.24 18.32 2.33
C GLY A 89 42.49 19.33 3.18
N THR A 90 42.03 18.98 4.39
CA THR A 90 41.76 19.97 5.45
C THR A 90 41.86 19.34 6.82
N TRP A 91 43.09 19.18 7.29
CA TRP A 91 43.40 19.16 8.73
C TRP A 91 44.66 19.96 8.93
N ALA A 92 44.54 21.17 9.39
CA ALA A 92 45.36 22.01 10.23
C ALA A 92 45.33 23.49 9.82
N ALA A 93 44.67 24.31 10.62
CA ALA A 93 45.19 25.60 11.08
C ALA A 93 44.15 26.31 11.96
N ASP A 94 44.46 26.36 13.22
CA ASP A 94 44.35 27.43 14.22
C ASP A 94 43.19 28.45 14.20
N GLY A 95 42.41 28.37 15.27
CA GLY A 95 42.16 29.34 16.33
C GLY A 95 41.89 30.81 15.97
N LEU A 96 40.62 31.20 16.20
CA LEU A 96 40.32 32.54 16.74
C LEU A 96 38.93 32.52 17.40
N GLN A 97 38.90 32.86 18.71
CA GLN A 97 37.71 32.99 19.54
C GLN A 97 36.83 34.15 19.10
N ALA A 98 35.52 33.85 18.89
CA ALA A 98 34.48 34.83 19.14
C ALA A 98 33.41 34.14 20.01
N ARG A 99 33.21 34.73 21.22
CA ARG A 99 32.10 34.37 22.11
C ARG A 99 30.85 35.00 21.53
N GLU A 100 29.86 34.20 21.22
CA GLU A 100 28.45 34.60 21.15
C GLU A 100 27.68 33.76 22.17
N ASP A 101 26.85 34.42 22.95
CA ASP A 101 26.00 33.84 23.97
C ASP A 101 24.99 32.87 23.32
N VAL A 102 25.20 31.59 23.57
CA VAL A 102 24.26 30.52 23.16
C VAL A 102 23.27 30.38 24.32
N ALA A 103 22.01 30.66 24.02
CA ALA A 103 20.90 30.27 24.88
C ALA A 103 20.95 28.73 25.04
N GLU A 104 20.90 28.25 26.29
CA GLU A 104 20.83 26.82 26.60
C GLU A 104 19.65 26.17 25.90
N GLU A 105 19.92 25.38 24.88
CA GLU A 105 18.96 24.38 24.37
C GLU A 105 18.77 23.30 25.45
N PRO A 106 17.54 22.79 25.63
CA PRO A 106 17.28 21.71 26.59
C PRO A 106 18.10 20.49 26.18
N GLU A 107 18.76 19.85 27.16
CA GLU A 107 19.57 18.64 26.98
C GLU A 107 18.86 17.61 26.07
N ALA A 108 19.40 17.37 24.89
CA ALA A 108 19.03 16.30 24.02
C ALA A 108 19.33 14.96 24.74
N GLY A 109 18.30 14.31 25.23
CA GLY A 109 18.40 12.92 25.65
C GLY A 109 18.96 12.10 24.50
N ASN A 110 19.76 11.10 24.81
CA ASN A 110 20.49 10.22 23.89
C ASN A 110 19.59 9.79 22.74
N ASP A 111 19.71 10.42 21.57
CA ASP A 111 18.85 10.21 20.41
C ASP A 111 19.05 8.82 19.73
N ASP A 112 20.01 8.04 20.24
CA ASP A 112 20.42 6.75 19.64
C ASP A 112 19.61 5.53 20.16
N GLU A 113 18.72 5.67 21.16
CA GLU A 113 17.96 4.53 21.68
C GLU A 113 16.53 4.49 21.13
N ALA A 114 16.18 3.41 20.44
CA ALA A 114 14.85 3.15 19.89
C ALA A 114 13.75 2.92 20.94
N GLY A 115 14.10 2.96 22.23
CA GLY A 115 13.20 2.62 23.32
C GLY A 115 12.91 1.12 23.42
N GLN A 116 11.92 0.74 24.22
CA GLN A 116 11.50 -0.67 24.38
C GLN A 116 10.18 -0.94 23.67
N ALA A 117 10.04 -2.15 23.10
CA ALA A 117 8.77 -2.60 22.53
C ALA A 117 7.72 -2.75 23.64
N LEU A 118 6.51 -2.23 23.39
CA LEU A 118 5.39 -2.32 24.33
C LEU A 118 4.39 -3.40 23.89
N PHE A 119 4.34 -4.49 24.66
CA PHE A 119 3.36 -5.55 24.49
C PHE A 119 2.20 -5.33 25.46
N LEU A 120 1.01 -5.07 24.93
CA LEU A 120 -0.17 -4.71 25.74
C LEU A 120 -0.94 -5.93 26.25
N THR A 121 -0.88 -7.05 25.52
CA THR A 121 -1.62 -8.28 25.89
C THR A 121 -1.40 -8.75 27.33
N PRO A 122 -0.18 -8.75 27.91
CA PRO A 122 0.00 -9.11 29.30
C PRO A 122 -0.75 -8.18 30.26
N LEU A 123 -0.67 -6.87 30.03
CA LEU A 123 -1.36 -5.87 30.87
C LEU A 123 -2.88 -6.00 30.76
N ILE A 124 -3.39 -6.24 29.54
CA ILE A 124 -4.83 -6.46 29.31
C ILE A 124 -5.32 -7.71 30.06
N LYS A 125 -4.58 -8.82 29.97
CA LYS A 125 -4.92 -10.06 30.67
C LYS A 125 -4.89 -9.94 32.20
N ASP A 126 -3.97 -9.11 32.72
CA ASP A 126 -3.86 -8.80 34.14
C ASP A 126 -4.92 -7.80 34.63
N GLY A 127 -5.75 -7.24 33.73
CA GLY A 127 -6.74 -6.19 34.06
C GLY A 127 -6.14 -4.81 34.35
N LYS A 128 -4.86 -4.59 34.02
CA LYS A 128 -4.13 -3.32 34.23
C LYS A 128 -4.37 -2.34 33.07
N LEU A 129 -5.65 -2.05 32.80
CA LEU A 129 -6.03 -1.30 31.59
C LEU A 129 -5.53 0.14 31.61
N ASP A 130 -5.64 0.82 32.75
CA ASP A 130 -5.16 2.22 32.89
C ASP A 130 -3.64 2.32 32.70
N GLU A 131 -2.89 1.35 33.23
CA GLU A 131 -1.45 1.25 33.02
C GLU A 131 -1.13 1.02 31.53
N ALA A 132 -1.85 0.09 30.89
CA ALA A 132 -1.68 -0.20 29.47
C ALA A 132 -1.95 1.02 28.58
N LYS A 133 -3.06 1.74 28.82
CA LYS A 133 -3.38 3.00 28.12
C LYS A 133 -2.32 4.06 28.35
N SER A 134 -1.93 4.27 29.62
CA SER A 134 -0.92 5.29 29.95
C SER A 134 0.41 5.02 29.23
N LYS A 135 0.87 3.77 29.21
CA LYS A 135 2.12 3.37 28.54
C LYS A 135 2.05 3.42 27.03
N SER A 136 0.87 3.21 26.44
CA SER A 136 0.70 3.19 24.97
C SER A 136 0.56 4.57 24.35
N LYS A 137 0.52 5.65 25.11
CA LYS A 137 0.46 7.01 24.56
C LYS A 137 1.67 7.26 23.67
N VAL A 138 1.41 7.69 22.44
CA VAL A 138 2.45 8.02 21.47
C VAL A 138 3.27 9.21 22.00
N GLY A 139 4.59 9.07 21.97
CA GLY A 139 5.51 10.13 22.37
C GLY A 139 5.61 11.23 21.31
N PRO A 140 6.36 12.31 21.61
CA PRO A 140 6.53 13.41 20.66
C PRO A 140 7.22 12.95 19.38
N LEU A 141 6.61 13.24 18.24
CA LEU A 141 7.15 12.98 16.90
C LEU A 141 7.87 14.22 16.34
N GLY A 142 7.69 15.40 16.98
CA GLY A 142 8.18 16.70 16.56
C GLY A 142 7.45 17.25 15.35
N ALA A 143 6.17 16.95 15.28
CA ALA A 143 5.27 17.63 14.39
C ALA A 143 5.05 19.09 14.87
N ASP A 144 4.66 19.94 13.93
CA ASP A 144 4.23 21.31 14.23
C ASP A 144 2.96 21.34 15.10
N TYR A 145 2.17 20.26 15.06
CA TYR A 145 1.04 20.01 15.95
C TYR A 145 1.01 18.52 16.33
N GLU A 146 1.19 18.22 17.61
CA GLU A 146 1.18 16.83 18.11
C GLU A 146 -0.25 16.36 18.37
N VAL A 147 -0.62 15.32 17.64
CA VAL A 147 -1.95 14.70 17.72
C VAL A 147 -1.94 13.60 18.78
N PRO A 148 -2.93 13.55 19.70
CA PRO A 148 -3.05 12.45 20.64
C PRO A 148 -3.12 11.09 19.92
N GLY A 149 -2.42 10.10 20.45
CA GLY A 149 -2.42 8.76 19.87
C GLY A 149 -1.96 7.69 20.86
N TYR A 150 -2.22 6.44 20.49
CA TYR A 150 -1.82 5.25 21.22
C TYR A 150 -1.23 4.24 20.26
N SER A 151 -0.16 3.57 20.65
CA SER A 151 0.48 2.55 19.82
C SER A 151 1.09 1.44 20.68
N GLY A 152 1.36 0.31 20.05
CA GLY A 152 2.00 -0.84 20.68
C GLY A 152 1.64 -2.13 19.97
N TYR A 153 1.92 -3.23 20.63
CA TYR A 153 1.68 -4.57 20.11
C TYR A 153 0.57 -5.28 20.86
N ILE A 154 -0.32 -5.93 20.12
CA ILE A 154 -1.29 -6.89 20.62
C ILE A 154 -0.93 -8.28 20.11
N THR A 155 -0.74 -9.25 21.02
CA THR A 155 -0.44 -10.64 20.67
C THR A 155 -1.73 -11.34 20.25
N VAL A 156 -1.81 -11.73 18.98
CA VAL A 156 -2.97 -12.40 18.38
C VAL A 156 -2.83 -13.93 18.40
N ASN A 157 -1.60 -14.43 18.42
CA ASN A 157 -1.32 -15.86 18.58
C ASN A 157 -0.13 -16.07 19.52
N PRO A 158 -0.39 -16.41 20.80
CA PRO A 158 0.68 -16.60 21.79
C PRO A 158 1.52 -17.87 21.56
N GLN A 159 1.00 -18.87 20.83
CA GLN A 159 1.75 -20.09 20.52
C GLN A 159 2.97 -19.80 19.64
N TYR A 160 2.85 -18.83 18.73
CA TYR A 160 3.88 -18.47 17.77
C TYR A 160 4.49 -17.09 18.04
N ASN A 161 4.11 -16.46 19.15
CA ASN A 161 4.45 -15.08 19.47
C ASN A 161 4.15 -14.13 18.28
N SER A 162 2.93 -14.28 17.70
CA SER A 162 2.46 -13.43 16.62
C SER A 162 1.82 -12.18 17.20
N ASN A 163 2.32 -11.02 16.78
CA ASN A 163 1.97 -9.71 17.31
C ASN A 163 1.61 -8.77 16.19
N LEU A 164 0.47 -8.06 16.31
CA LEU A 164 0.09 -6.98 15.42
C LEU A 164 0.41 -5.64 16.07
N PHE A 165 1.09 -4.79 15.32
CA PHE A 165 1.31 -3.40 15.65
C PHE A 165 0.09 -2.57 15.26
N PHE A 166 -0.26 -1.59 16.08
CA PHE A 166 -1.29 -0.62 15.75
C PHE A 166 -0.89 0.80 16.13
N TRP A 167 -1.52 1.75 15.43
CA TRP A 167 -1.54 3.16 15.81
C TRP A 167 -2.99 3.63 15.83
N PHE A 168 -3.45 4.03 17.00
CA PHE A 168 -4.79 4.56 17.23
C PHE A 168 -4.74 6.05 17.50
N VAL A 169 -5.59 6.81 16.79
CA VAL A 169 -5.77 8.26 16.95
C VAL A 169 -7.22 8.50 17.30
N PRO A 170 -7.54 8.88 18.54
CA PRO A 170 -8.90 9.28 18.91
C PRO A 170 -9.38 10.45 18.07
N SER A 171 -10.68 10.55 17.83
CA SER A 171 -11.26 11.69 17.13
C SER A 171 -10.83 13.01 17.77
N LEU A 172 -10.39 13.96 16.93
CA LEU A 172 -9.96 15.28 17.42
C LEU A 172 -11.15 16.17 17.82
N SER A 173 -12.36 15.85 17.37
CA SER A 173 -13.58 16.62 17.71
C SER A 173 -14.41 15.98 18.82
N ASP A 174 -14.54 14.65 18.84
CA ASP A 174 -15.35 13.92 19.82
C ASP A 174 -14.70 12.56 20.12
N PRO A 175 -13.65 12.53 20.95
CA PRO A 175 -12.89 11.31 21.23
C PRO A 175 -13.72 10.21 21.93
N ASP A 176 -14.79 10.58 22.63
CA ASP A 176 -15.58 9.64 23.45
C ASP A 176 -16.70 8.96 22.64
N ASN A 177 -17.31 9.66 21.66
CA ASN A 177 -18.52 9.17 20.99
C ASN A 177 -18.35 8.97 19.47
N ALA A 178 -17.28 9.48 18.87
CA ALA A 178 -17.07 9.35 17.43
C ALA A 178 -16.98 7.87 17.01
N PRO A 179 -17.53 7.51 15.83
CA PRO A 179 -17.31 6.18 15.25
C PRO A 179 -15.84 5.85 15.12
N VAL A 180 -15.52 4.57 15.30
CA VAL A 180 -14.16 4.04 15.06
C VAL A 180 -14.08 3.54 13.62
N ILE A 181 -13.07 3.99 12.89
CA ILE A 181 -12.75 3.47 11.56
C ILE A 181 -11.42 2.70 11.64
N LEU A 182 -11.47 1.40 11.40
CA LEU A 182 -10.28 0.57 11.22
C LEU A 182 -9.84 0.66 9.76
N TRP A 183 -8.62 1.15 9.53
CA TRP A 183 -7.97 1.17 8.22
C TRP A 183 -7.01 0.01 8.04
N MET A 184 -7.16 -0.72 6.94
CA MET A 184 -6.32 -1.85 6.54
C MET A 184 -5.77 -1.61 5.14
N GLN A 185 -4.45 -1.44 5.02
CA GLN A 185 -3.80 -1.33 3.70
C GLN A 185 -3.76 -2.70 3.02
N GLY A 186 -3.69 -2.68 1.68
CA GLY A 186 -3.66 -3.89 0.85
C GLY A 186 -2.28 -4.54 0.74
N GLY A 187 -1.86 -4.78 -0.46
CA GLY A 187 -0.58 -5.42 -0.80
C GLY A 187 -0.72 -6.75 -1.52
N PRO A 188 -0.81 -7.93 -0.84
CA PRO A 188 -0.82 -8.14 0.61
C PRO A 188 0.47 -7.71 1.31
N GLY A 189 0.39 -7.39 2.61
CA GLY A 189 1.56 -7.05 3.42
C GLY A 189 2.06 -5.60 3.31
N THR A 190 1.30 -4.68 2.71
CA THR A 190 1.60 -3.26 2.78
C THR A 190 1.14 -2.69 4.12
N THR A 191 2.02 -1.93 4.77
CA THR A 191 1.74 -1.33 6.07
C THR A 191 0.60 -0.31 6.01
N SER A 192 -0.26 -0.29 7.03
CA SER A 192 -1.29 0.73 7.18
C SER A 192 -0.73 2.13 7.48
N MET A 193 0.58 2.24 7.73
CA MET A 193 1.27 3.51 7.82
C MET A 193 1.33 4.25 6.47
N LEU A 194 1.11 3.57 5.35
CA LEU A 194 0.86 4.22 4.06
C LEU A 194 -0.39 5.10 4.14
N GLY A 195 -1.54 4.51 4.51
CA GLY A 195 -2.79 5.27 4.70
C GLY A 195 -2.63 6.39 5.74
N PHE A 196 -1.91 6.11 6.84
CA PHE A 196 -1.65 7.08 7.90
C PHE A 196 -0.90 8.33 7.40
N PHE A 197 0.21 8.16 6.68
CA PHE A 197 1.07 9.29 6.28
C PHE A 197 0.76 9.84 4.89
N ALA A 198 0.33 9.01 3.95
CA ALA A 198 0.09 9.46 2.58
C ALA A 198 -1.37 9.82 2.32
N GLU A 199 -2.35 9.18 2.98
CA GLU A 199 -3.74 9.27 2.57
C GLU A 199 -4.63 10.04 3.54
N ASN A 200 -5.07 9.41 4.63
CA ASN A 200 -6.19 9.90 5.45
C ASN A 200 -5.84 10.16 6.92
N GLY A 201 -4.60 9.89 7.33
CA GLY A 201 -4.16 10.15 8.70
C GLY A 201 -3.76 11.60 8.93
N PRO A 202 -3.50 11.97 10.21
CA PRO A 202 -3.34 13.36 10.62
C PRO A 202 -1.97 13.96 10.30
N TYR A 203 -1.03 13.19 9.76
CA TYR A 203 0.30 13.68 9.47
C TYR A 203 0.71 13.49 8.01
N VAL A 204 1.53 14.41 7.53
CA VAL A 204 2.22 14.32 6.24
C VAL A 204 3.72 14.52 6.47
N LEU A 205 4.53 13.82 5.68
CA LEU A 205 5.99 13.90 5.72
C LEU A 205 6.53 14.72 4.56
N SER A 206 7.65 15.42 4.80
CA SER A 206 8.46 15.96 3.69
C SER A 206 8.95 14.81 2.80
N ALA A 207 9.25 15.10 1.53
CA ALA A 207 9.60 14.08 0.54
C ALA A 207 10.84 13.24 0.91
N ASP A 208 11.73 13.78 1.76
CA ASP A 208 12.92 13.10 2.29
C ASP A 208 12.68 12.44 3.67
N GLY A 209 11.47 12.54 4.21
CA GLY A 209 11.12 12.01 5.52
C GLY A 209 11.80 12.71 6.69
N SER A 210 12.33 13.93 6.51
CA SER A 210 13.02 14.67 7.59
C SER A 210 12.07 15.44 8.48
N GLU A 211 10.97 15.95 7.94
CA GLU A 211 9.97 16.74 8.65
C GLU A 211 8.61 16.03 8.68
N ILE A 212 7.90 16.20 9.78
CA ILE A 212 6.52 15.75 9.97
C ILE A 212 5.66 16.97 10.24
N ARG A 213 4.49 17.06 9.58
CA ARG A 213 3.57 18.19 9.71
C ARG A 213 2.14 17.68 9.88
N TYR A 214 1.30 18.46 10.52
CA TYR A 214 -0.12 18.19 10.61
C TYR A 214 -0.77 18.30 9.21
N ARG A 215 -1.70 17.39 8.91
CA ARG A 215 -2.54 17.40 7.71
C ARG A 215 -3.91 17.97 8.07
N GLU A 216 -4.32 19.07 7.46
CA GLU A 216 -5.59 19.73 7.76
C GLU A 216 -6.80 18.86 7.37
N ILE A 217 -6.77 18.25 6.18
CA ILE A 217 -7.84 17.35 5.71
C ILE A 217 -7.44 15.92 6.05
N ASN A 218 -7.94 15.43 7.17
CA ASN A 218 -7.70 14.07 7.64
C ASN A 218 -8.93 13.51 8.34
N TRP A 219 -9.08 12.19 8.33
CA TRP A 219 -10.28 11.55 8.88
C TRP A 219 -10.33 11.59 10.42
N ALA A 220 -9.19 11.75 11.09
CA ALA A 220 -9.15 11.85 12.54
C ALA A 220 -9.82 13.14 13.08
N THR A 221 -10.08 14.14 12.23
CA THR A 221 -10.87 15.33 12.63
C THR A 221 -12.28 14.97 13.05
N ARG A 222 -12.87 13.86 12.55
CA ARG A 222 -14.24 13.43 12.86
C ARG A 222 -14.33 12.04 13.47
N TYR A 223 -13.42 11.14 13.14
CA TYR A 223 -13.49 9.71 13.49
C TYR A 223 -12.30 9.31 14.34
N SER A 224 -12.51 8.33 15.19
CA SER A 224 -11.43 7.64 15.87
C SER A 224 -10.79 6.65 14.89
N MET A 225 -9.54 6.93 14.47
CA MET A 225 -8.85 6.18 13.43
C MET A 225 -7.93 5.12 14.02
N LEU A 226 -8.11 3.87 13.59
CA LEU A 226 -7.30 2.73 14.01
C LEU A 226 -6.56 2.16 12.79
N TYR A 227 -5.25 2.27 12.77
CA TYR A 227 -4.38 1.73 11.72
C TYR A 227 -3.68 0.49 12.28
N VAL A 228 -3.78 -0.63 11.57
CA VAL A 228 -3.18 -1.90 12.00
C VAL A 228 -2.28 -2.44 10.90
N ASP A 229 -1.04 -2.73 11.25
CA ASP A 229 -0.13 -3.46 10.37
C ASP A 229 -0.53 -4.94 10.37
N GLN A 230 -1.35 -5.33 9.42
CA GLN A 230 -1.88 -6.69 9.22
C GLN A 230 -1.70 -7.13 7.75
N PRO A 231 -1.55 -8.45 7.52
CA PRO A 231 -1.39 -9.53 8.48
C PRO A 231 -0.03 -9.53 9.18
N VAL A 232 0.17 -10.50 10.09
CA VAL A 232 1.45 -10.69 10.80
C VAL A 232 2.62 -10.74 9.81
N GLY A 233 3.67 -9.96 10.06
CA GLY A 233 4.83 -9.76 9.17
C GLY A 233 4.79 -8.45 8.38
N THR A 234 3.69 -7.69 8.47
CA THR A 234 3.51 -6.38 7.82
C THR A 234 4.07 -5.29 8.71
N GLY A 235 4.83 -4.34 8.14
CA GLY A 235 5.32 -3.15 8.84
C GLY A 235 6.13 -3.48 10.09
N PHE A 236 5.63 -3.11 11.26
CA PHE A 236 6.22 -3.48 12.55
C PHE A 236 5.67 -4.80 13.12
N SER A 237 4.61 -5.35 12.56
CA SER A 237 4.02 -6.62 13.00
C SER A 237 4.93 -7.80 12.71
N PHE A 238 4.97 -8.79 13.61
CA PHE A 238 5.90 -9.90 13.49
C PHE A 238 5.41 -11.18 14.14
N THR A 239 6.06 -12.28 13.81
CA THR A 239 5.98 -13.57 14.52
C THR A 239 7.39 -14.13 14.70
N GLU A 240 7.60 -14.96 15.71
CA GLU A 240 8.87 -15.65 15.93
C GLU A 240 8.89 -17.07 15.33
N ASN A 241 7.81 -17.47 14.68
CA ASN A 241 7.67 -18.79 14.09
C ASN A 241 7.02 -18.72 12.72
N GLU A 242 7.58 -19.44 11.75
CA GLU A 242 7.07 -19.57 10.39
C GLU A 242 5.58 -19.97 10.31
N ALA A 243 5.12 -20.80 11.25
CA ALA A 243 3.72 -21.20 11.36
C ALA A 243 2.79 -20.09 11.92
N GLY A 244 3.36 -18.99 12.36
CA GLY A 244 2.61 -17.83 12.88
C GLY A 244 2.17 -16.84 11.81
N TYR A 245 2.66 -16.96 10.56
CA TYR A 245 2.18 -16.14 9.44
C TYR A 245 0.78 -16.58 9.00
N ALA A 246 -0.07 -15.61 8.68
CA ALA A 246 -1.33 -15.88 8.00
C ALA A 246 -1.08 -16.33 6.55
N ARG A 247 -1.90 -17.27 6.06
CA ARG A 247 -1.78 -17.83 4.71
C ARG A 247 -3.02 -17.65 3.85
N ASN A 248 -4.09 -17.19 4.45
CA ASN A 248 -5.39 -17.02 3.79
C ASN A 248 -6.28 -16.07 4.59
N GLN A 249 -7.45 -15.76 4.03
CA GLN A 249 -8.40 -14.84 4.64
C GLN A 249 -8.96 -15.36 5.98
N THR A 250 -9.07 -16.68 6.19
CA THR A 250 -9.51 -17.24 7.48
C THR A 250 -8.53 -16.93 8.60
N ASP A 251 -7.23 -17.01 8.32
CA ASP A 251 -6.19 -16.64 9.28
C ASP A 251 -6.24 -15.15 9.61
N VAL A 252 -6.43 -14.29 8.59
CA VAL A 252 -6.61 -12.83 8.77
C VAL A 252 -7.82 -12.54 9.65
N GLY A 253 -8.98 -13.15 9.36
CA GLY A 253 -10.21 -12.96 10.14
C GLY A 253 -10.02 -13.35 11.60
N ARG A 254 -9.39 -14.51 11.87
CA ARG A 254 -9.07 -14.99 13.22
C ARG A 254 -8.17 -14.01 13.98
N ASP A 255 -7.07 -13.60 13.38
CA ASP A 255 -6.08 -12.74 14.03
C ASP A 255 -6.65 -11.33 14.28
N MET A 256 -7.41 -10.79 13.33
CA MET A 256 -8.08 -9.49 13.50
C MET A 256 -9.22 -9.53 14.51
N LEU A 257 -9.97 -10.63 14.61
CA LEU A 257 -10.97 -10.80 15.66
C LEU A 257 -10.32 -10.77 17.05
N GLU A 258 -9.24 -11.53 17.26
CA GLU A 258 -8.51 -11.52 18.54
C GLU A 258 -7.91 -10.14 18.85
N PHE A 259 -7.34 -9.47 17.81
CA PHE A 259 -6.86 -8.11 17.95
C PHE A 259 -7.96 -7.15 18.42
N LEU A 260 -9.10 -7.12 17.74
CA LEU A 260 -10.22 -6.23 18.05
C LEU A 260 -10.83 -6.54 19.43
N GLN A 261 -10.91 -7.80 19.83
CA GLN A 261 -11.37 -8.17 21.17
C GLN A 261 -10.45 -7.61 22.27
N GLN A 262 -9.14 -7.62 22.08
CA GLN A 262 -8.21 -7.02 23.02
C GLN A 262 -8.21 -5.49 22.94
N PHE A 263 -8.29 -4.92 21.74
CA PHE A 263 -8.38 -3.47 21.54
C PHE A 263 -9.59 -2.88 22.29
N PHE A 264 -10.79 -3.43 22.07
CA PHE A 264 -12.00 -2.98 22.76
C PHE A 264 -12.10 -3.42 24.23
N THR A 265 -11.25 -4.33 24.68
CA THR A 265 -11.03 -4.55 26.12
C THR A 265 -10.21 -3.41 26.71
N LEU A 266 -9.13 -3.00 26.03
CA LEU A 266 -8.27 -1.90 26.46
C LEU A 266 -8.98 -0.54 26.40
N PHE A 267 -9.69 -0.27 25.31
CA PHE A 267 -10.48 0.95 25.09
C PHE A 267 -11.97 0.64 25.25
N GLY A 268 -12.36 0.12 26.42
CA GLY A 268 -13.73 -0.32 26.71
C GLY A 268 -14.78 0.79 26.59
N GLU A 269 -14.41 2.04 26.76
CA GLU A 269 -15.26 3.22 26.55
C GLU A 269 -15.71 3.34 25.10
N LEU A 270 -14.95 2.83 24.13
CA LEU A 270 -15.29 2.88 22.71
C LEU A 270 -16.12 1.66 22.23
N ALA A 271 -16.31 0.64 23.08
CA ALA A 271 -16.99 -0.60 22.66
C ALA A 271 -18.45 -0.38 22.20
N GLY A 272 -19.11 0.69 22.68
CA GLY A 272 -20.44 1.10 22.25
C GLY A 272 -20.49 1.93 20.98
N ASN A 273 -19.36 2.52 20.57
CA ASN A 273 -19.27 3.36 19.38
C ASN A 273 -19.39 2.51 18.11
N GLU A 274 -19.90 3.10 17.05
CA GLU A 274 -20.00 2.42 15.77
C GLU A 274 -18.60 2.06 15.23
N LEU A 275 -18.42 0.82 14.77
CA LEU A 275 -17.21 0.38 14.08
C LEU A 275 -17.47 0.24 12.58
N TYR A 276 -16.64 0.90 11.79
CA TYR A 276 -16.54 0.69 10.35
C TYR A 276 -15.16 0.11 10.00
N LEU A 277 -15.14 -0.82 9.05
CA LEU A 277 -13.89 -1.37 8.51
C LEU A 277 -13.63 -0.70 7.17
N SER A 278 -12.42 -0.20 6.98
CA SER A 278 -12.03 0.48 5.75
C SER A 278 -10.68 -0.03 5.24
N GLY A 279 -10.41 0.22 3.96
CA GLY A 279 -9.13 -0.16 3.38
C GLY A 279 -9.09 0.04 1.87
N GLU A 280 -8.02 -0.49 1.24
CA GLU A 280 -7.72 -0.23 -0.16
C GLU A 280 -7.01 -1.43 -0.79
N SER A 281 -7.17 -1.60 -2.12
CA SER A 281 -6.38 -2.57 -2.89
C SER A 281 -6.66 -4.02 -2.47
N TYR A 282 -5.66 -4.80 -2.08
CA TYR A 282 -5.87 -6.16 -1.58
C TYR A 282 -6.79 -6.21 -0.34
N ALA A 283 -7.00 -5.08 0.35
CA ALA A 283 -7.99 -4.99 1.43
C ALA A 283 -9.45 -5.18 0.96
N GLY A 284 -9.71 -5.16 -0.35
CA GLY A 284 -10.96 -5.67 -0.92
C GLY A 284 -11.28 -7.12 -0.55
N LYS A 285 -10.29 -7.86 -0.02
CA LYS A 285 -10.46 -9.18 0.62
C LYS A 285 -10.47 -9.08 2.14
N TYR A 286 -9.55 -8.32 2.73
CA TYR A 286 -9.43 -8.19 4.18
C TYR A 286 -10.69 -7.62 4.82
N VAL A 287 -11.20 -6.52 4.26
CA VAL A 287 -12.33 -5.77 4.81
C VAL A 287 -13.60 -6.62 4.87
N PRO A 288 -14.07 -7.27 3.78
CA PRO A 288 -15.23 -8.15 3.86
C PRO A 288 -14.98 -9.37 4.75
N THR A 289 -13.76 -9.92 4.77
CA THR A 289 -13.42 -11.07 5.60
C THR A 289 -13.52 -10.75 7.08
N VAL A 290 -12.95 -9.64 7.52
CA VAL A 290 -13.03 -9.22 8.92
C VAL A 290 -14.48 -8.90 9.29
N GLY A 291 -15.24 -8.26 8.37
CA GLY A 291 -16.67 -7.98 8.56
C GLY A 291 -17.50 -9.24 8.75
N ALA A 292 -17.35 -10.23 7.87
CA ALA A 292 -18.02 -11.53 7.99
C ALA A 292 -17.60 -12.26 9.29
N THR A 293 -16.30 -12.21 9.65
CA THR A 293 -15.80 -12.81 10.90
C THR A 293 -16.45 -12.16 12.14
N LEU A 294 -16.60 -10.84 12.15
CA LEU A 294 -17.30 -10.13 13.24
C LEU A 294 -18.78 -10.55 13.30
N HIS A 295 -19.44 -10.64 12.15
CA HIS A 295 -20.84 -11.10 12.10
C HIS A 295 -20.99 -12.51 12.66
N GLN A 296 -20.20 -13.47 12.15
CA GLN A 296 -20.26 -14.89 12.56
C GLN A 296 -20.00 -15.10 14.05
N ASN A 297 -19.19 -14.23 14.67
CA ASN A 297 -18.83 -14.33 16.08
C ASN A 297 -19.62 -13.37 16.99
N ALA A 298 -20.61 -12.64 16.48
CA ALA A 298 -21.32 -11.58 17.21
C ALA A 298 -21.87 -12.03 18.57
N GLU A 299 -22.38 -13.27 18.68
CA GLU A 299 -22.92 -13.82 19.92
C GLU A 299 -21.85 -14.34 20.89
N THR A 300 -20.68 -14.72 20.40
CA THR A 300 -19.62 -15.39 21.18
C THR A 300 -18.48 -14.48 21.59
N MET A 301 -18.42 -13.24 21.04
CA MET A 301 -17.41 -12.26 21.38
C MET A 301 -17.39 -11.93 22.89
N ARG A 302 -16.19 -11.84 23.47
CA ARG A 302 -15.97 -11.44 24.86
C ARG A 302 -16.39 -9.99 25.10
N VAL A 303 -16.08 -9.11 24.16
CA VAL A 303 -16.52 -7.72 24.11
C VAL A 303 -17.43 -7.56 22.90
N LYS A 304 -18.65 -7.11 23.11
CA LYS A 304 -19.59 -6.82 22.02
C LYS A 304 -19.08 -5.62 21.25
N ILE A 305 -18.96 -5.75 19.94
CA ILE A 305 -18.48 -4.71 19.01
C ILE A 305 -19.67 -4.24 18.19
N ASN A 306 -19.90 -2.94 18.16
CA ASN A 306 -20.99 -2.31 17.40
C ASN A 306 -20.60 -2.15 15.93
N PHE A 307 -20.38 -3.27 15.22
CA PHE A 307 -20.03 -3.29 13.79
C PHE A 307 -21.20 -2.80 12.93
N ARG A 308 -20.96 -1.84 12.04
CA ARG A 308 -21.97 -1.16 11.21
C ARG A 308 -21.79 -1.32 9.71
N GLY A 309 -20.57 -1.46 9.23
CA GLY A 309 -20.37 -1.56 7.81
C GLY A 309 -18.93 -1.57 7.36
N ILE A 310 -18.77 -1.69 6.04
CA ILE A 310 -17.49 -1.74 5.35
C ILE A 310 -17.41 -0.67 4.27
N ALA A 311 -16.21 -0.09 4.09
CA ALA A 311 -15.93 0.89 3.05
C ALA A 311 -14.52 0.64 2.49
N TYR A 312 -14.38 0.33 1.19
CA TYR A 312 -13.05 0.13 0.62
C TYR A 312 -12.94 0.63 -0.82
N GLY A 313 -11.74 1.09 -1.16
CA GLY A 313 -11.41 1.64 -2.48
C GLY A 313 -10.55 0.72 -3.32
N ASN A 314 -10.77 0.75 -4.63
CA ASN A 314 -9.92 0.10 -5.64
C ASN A 314 -9.53 -1.33 -5.23
N GLY A 315 -10.52 -2.08 -4.68
CA GLY A 315 -10.29 -3.34 -3.99
C GLY A 315 -10.37 -4.55 -4.90
N ILE A 316 -9.39 -5.46 -4.78
CA ILE A 316 -9.45 -6.78 -5.42
C ILE A 316 -10.32 -7.71 -4.54
N THR A 317 -11.57 -7.93 -4.95
CA THR A 317 -12.51 -8.79 -4.21
C THR A 317 -12.76 -10.11 -4.92
N ASP A 318 -12.91 -10.08 -6.24
CA ASP A 318 -13.27 -11.25 -7.07
C ASP A 318 -12.36 -11.41 -8.29
N PRO A 319 -11.22 -12.06 -8.18
CA PRO A 319 -10.30 -12.22 -9.31
C PRO A 319 -10.90 -12.84 -10.57
N ILE A 320 -11.97 -13.65 -10.44
CA ILE A 320 -12.63 -14.26 -11.60
C ILE A 320 -13.21 -13.19 -12.55
N HIS A 321 -13.69 -12.07 -12.00
CA HIS A 321 -14.33 -11.00 -12.76
C HIS A 321 -13.49 -9.71 -12.80
N MET A 322 -12.24 -9.77 -12.30
CA MET A 322 -11.39 -8.59 -12.12
C MET A 322 -9.99 -8.74 -12.76
N MET A 323 -9.86 -9.47 -13.88
CA MET A 323 -8.53 -9.67 -14.51
C MET A 323 -8.36 -8.96 -15.85
N ASP A 324 -9.40 -8.31 -16.39
CA ASP A 324 -9.37 -7.75 -17.75
C ASP A 324 -8.84 -6.31 -17.77
N VAL A 325 -7.51 -6.16 -17.56
CA VAL A 325 -6.83 -4.85 -17.58
C VAL A 325 -6.49 -4.37 -19.00
N GLY A 326 -6.35 -5.29 -19.95
CA GLY A 326 -5.81 -4.99 -21.29
C GLY A 326 -6.68 -3.99 -22.06
N GLU A 327 -8.01 -4.13 -22.00
CA GLU A 327 -8.94 -3.22 -22.68
C GLU A 327 -8.90 -1.80 -22.09
N VAL A 328 -8.76 -1.69 -20.77
CA VAL A 328 -8.65 -0.39 -20.09
C VAL A 328 -7.37 0.33 -20.53
N ILE A 329 -6.23 -0.35 -20.48
CA ILE A 329 -4.93 0.21 -20.86
C ILE A 329 -4.91 0.63 -22.34
N TYR A 330 -5.57 -0.14 -23.22
CA TYR A 330 -5.76 0.23 -24.62
C TYR A 330 -6.64 1.49 -24.77
N THR A 331 -7.75 1.55 -24.04
CA THR A 331 -8.72 2.65 -24.15
C THR A 331 -8.10 3.99 -23.73
N VAL A 332 -7.19 3.98 -22.74
CA VAL A 332 -6.45 5.18 -22.34
C VAL A 332 -5.23 5.48 -23.22
N GLY A 333 -4.99 4.67 -24.27
CA GLY A 333 -3.99 4.95 -25.31
C GLY A 333 -2.55 4.58 -24.95
N LEU A 334 -2.32 3.74 -23.95
CA LEU A 334 -0.98 3.35 -23.51
C LEU A 334 -0.40 2.15 -24.27
N ILE A 335 -1.24 1.33 -24.91
CA ILE A 335 -0.83 0.17 -25.70
C ILE A 335 -1.62 0.09 -27.01
N ASP A 336 -1.11 -0.63 -27.98
CA ASP A 336 -1.83 -0.94 -29.22
C ASP A 336 -2.82 -2.13 -29.06
N ARG A 337 -3.63 -2.38 -30.08
CA ARG A 337 -4.62 -3.47 -30.08
C ARG A 337 -3.97 -4.84 -29.92
N SER A 338 -2.80 -5.07 -30.51
CA SER A 338 -2.12 -6.38 -30.43
C SER A 338 -1.65 -6.68 -29.00
N ALA A 339 -1.09 -5.68 -28.30
CA ALA A 339 -0.71 -5.83 -26.89
C ALA A 339 -1.95 -6.04 -26.00
N ALA A 340 -3.04 -5.31 -26.24
CA ALA A 340 -4.30 -5.49 -25.51
C ALA A 340 -4.87 -6.91 -25.70
N ASP A 341 -4.93 -7.41 -26.94
CA ASP A 341 -5.42 -8.75 -27.26
C ASP A 341 -4.56 -9.83 -26.58
N TYR A 342 -3.24 -9.65 -26.52
CA TYR A 342 -2.34 -10.51 -25.76
C TYR A 342 -2.67 -10.49 -24.26
N MET A 343 -2.76 -9.30 -23.65
CA MET A 343 -3.09 -9.16 -22.23
C MET A 343 -4.42 -9.82 -21.88
N MET A 344 -5.46 -9.58 -22.69
CA MET A 344 -6.76 -10.21 -22.51
C MET A 344 -6.74 -11.73 -22.69
N SER A 345 -5.85 -12.27 -23.55
CA SER A 345 -5.70 -13.72 -23.71
C SER A 345 -5.10 -14.36 -22.47
N VAL A 346 -4.07 -13.73 -21.87
CA VAL A 346 -3.46 -14.20 -20.62
C VAL A 346 -4.43 -14.08 -19.44
N ALA A 347 -5.19 -12.99 -19.36
CA ALA A 347 -6.22 -12.80 -18.33
C ALA A 347 -7.29 -13.91 -18.40
N ARG A 348 -7.76 -14.27 -19.62
CA ARG A 348 -8.69 -15.38 -19.79
C ARG A 348 -8.10 -16.74 -19.40
N GLU A 349 -6.82 -16.99 -19.68
CA GLU A 349 -6.12 -18.20 -19.22
C GLU A 349 -6.04 -18.23 -17.69
N ALA A 350 -5.70 -17.11 -17.05
CA ALA A 350 -5.68 -17.00 -15.59
C ALA A 350 -7.06 -17.30 -14.97
N VAL A 351 -8.16 -16.78 -15.54
CA VAL A 351 -9.52 -17.09 -15.10
C VAL A 351 -9.85 -18.59 -15.24
N GLN A 352 -9.37 -19.26 -16.29
CA GLN A 352 -9.54 -20.71 -16.43
C GLN A 352 -8.81 -21.47 -15.31
N HIS A 353 -7.60 -21.04 -14.95
CA HIS A 353 -6.85 -21.60 -13.82
C HIS A 353 -7.57 -21.37 -12.50
N ILE A 354 -8.12 -20.18 -12.24
CA ILE A 354 -8.91 -19.90 -11.04
C ILE A 354 -10.10 -20.86 -10.94
N ARG A 355 -10.86 -21.01 -12.02
CA ARG A 355 -12.03 -21.92 -12.08
C ARG A 355 -11.66 -23.39 -11.88
N ALA A 356 -10.45 -23.78 -12.26
CA ALA A 356 -9.90 -25.12 -12.02
C ALA A 356 -9.32 -25.32 -10.62
N GLY A 357 -9.29 -24.27 -9.78
CA GLY A 357 -8.68 -24.30 -8.44
C GLY A 357 -7.15 -24.12 -8.43
N ASN A 358 -6.54 -23.81 -9.57
CA ASN A 358 -5.10 -23.59 -9.73
C ASN A 358 -4.78 -22.10 -9.52
N THR A 359 -4.99 -21.60 -8.30
CA THR A 359 -4.87 -20.16 -7.98
C THR A 359 -3.44 -19.65 -8.07
N TYR A 360 -2.46 -20.47 -7.73
CA TYR A 360 -1.04 -20.13 -7.87
C TYR A 360 -0.63 -19.89 -9.33
N GLU A 361 -1.01 -20.81 -10.24
CA GLU A 361 -0.73 -20.69 -11.67
C GLU A 361 -1.40 -19.44 -12.26
N ALA A 362 -2.64 -19.14 -11.83
CA ALA A 362 -3.33 -17.93 -12.23
C ALA A 362 -2.59 -16.66 -11.79
N LEU A 363 -2.08 -16.64 -10.55
CA LEU A 363 -1.28 -15.53 -10.06
C LEU A 363 -0.02 -15.36 -10.89
N MET A 364 0.75 -16.42 -11.15
CA MET A 364 2.00 -16.32 -11.90
C MET A 364 1.81 -15.80 -13.33
N LEU A 365 0.68 -16.11 -13.97
CA LEU A 365 0.33 -15.53 -15.27
C LEU A 365 0.10 -14.02 -15.18
N MET A 366 -0.71 -13.57 -14.22
CA MET A 366 -1.03 -12.15 -14.04
C MET A 366 0.15 -11.36 -13.46
N ASP A 367 1.02 -12.00 -12.69
CA ASP A 367 2.19 -11.37 -12.10
C ASP A 367 3.22 -11.00 -13.16
N THR A 368 3.56 -11.92 -14.04
CA THR A 368 4.46 -11.63 -15.17
C THR A 368 3.84 -10.70 -16.22
N LEU A 369 2.51 -10.72 -16.34
CA LEU A 369 1.80 -9.81 -17.23
C LEU A 369 1.76 -8.39 -16.69
N PHE A 370 1.41 -8.22 -15.42
CA PHE A 370 0.99 -6.93 -14.89
C PHE A 370 1.44 -6.63 -13.45
N PHE A 371 1.18 -7.51 -12.46
CA PHE A 371 1.32 -7.15 -11.06
C PHE A 371 2.78 -7.01 -10.60
N GLY A 372 3.65 -7.97 -10.93
CA GLY A 372 5.06 -7.97 -10.54
C GLY A 372 5.29 -8.04 -9.03
N ILE A 373 4.38 -8.63 -8.26
CA ILE A 373 4.45 -8.69 -6.80
C ILE A 373 5.12 -9.97 -6.28
N ALA A 374 4.96 -11.07 -7.00
CA ALA A 374 5.56 -12.37 -6.65
C ALA A 374 6.97 -12.53 -7.25
N THR A 375 7.28 -11.76 -8.28
CA THR A 375 8.55 -11.76 -9.01
C THR A 375 9.29 -10.42 -8.88
N GLU A 376 9.06 -9.69 -7.80
CA GLU A 376 9.57 -8.33 -7.61
C GLU A 376 11.10 -8.27 -7.79
N GLY A 377 11.54 -7.44 -8.75
CA GLY A 377 12.95 -7.22 -9.04
C GLY A 377 13.64 -8.28 -9.91
N GLU A 378 13.00 -9.42 -10.20
CA GLU A 378 13.61 -10.48 -11.02
C GLU A 378 13.38 -10.26 -12.52
N VAL A 379 12.16 -9.85 -12.91
CA VAL A 379 11.78 -9.66 -14.32
C VAL A 379 10.83 -8.48 -14.44
N ASP A 380 11.05 -7.62 -15.43
CA ASP A 380 10.07 -6.58 -15.77
C ASP A 380 8.79 -7.21 -16.32
N THR A 381 7.63 -6.72 -15.86
CA THR A 381 6.32 -7.18 -16.36
C THR A 381 6.12 -6.83 -17.83
N PHE A 382 5.25 -7.57 -18.53
CA PHE A 382 4.89 -7.22 -19.90
C PHE A 382 4.35 -5.77 -19.98
N PHE A 383 3.49 -5.36 -19.04
CA PHE A 383 2.96 -4.01 -18.95
C PHE A 383 4.08 -2.96 -18.92
N LYS A 384 5.06 -3.11 -18.02
CA LYS A 384 6.19 -2.19 -17.91
C LYS A 384 7.01 -2.11 -19.20
N ASN A 385 7.23 -3.26 -19.84
CA ASN A 385 8.01 -3.33 -21.09
C ASN A 385 7.32 -2.61 -22.26
N VAL A 386 5.99 -2.72 -22.38
CA VAL A 386 5.28 -2.13 -23.52
C VAL A 386 4.87 -0.68 -23.31
N THR A 387 4.67 -0.25 -22.05
CA THR A 387 4.21 1.11 -21.72
C THR A 387 5.34 2.03 -21.25
N GLY A 388 6.42 1.49 -20.69
CA GLY A 388 7.46 2.25 -19.99
C GLY A 388 7.01 2.79 -18.62
N TYR A 389 5.87 2.36 -18.08
CA TYR A 389 5.37 2.74 -16.77
C TYR A 389 5.95 1.84 -15.69
N SER A 390 6.53 2.44 -14.66
CA SER A 390 6.91 1.74 -13.41
C SER A 390 5.90 1.99 -12.28
N TYR A 391 4.86 2.78 -12.54
CA TYR A 391 3.80 3.14 -11.61
C TYR A 391 2.45 3.07 -12.33
N TYR A 392 1.51 2.32 -11.81
CA TYR A 392 0.20 2.06 -12.43
C TYR A 392 -0.98 2.49 -11.54
N TYR A 393 -0.71 3.10 -10.40
CA TYR A 393 -1.74 3.56 -9.46
C TYR A 393 -2.44 4.85 -9.90
N ASN A 394 -1.82 5.61 -10.80
CA ASN A 394 -2.43 6.75 -11.45
C ASN A 394 -1.77 6.98 -12.82
N TYR A 395 -2.49 6.70 -13.91
CA TYR A 395 -1.89 6.72 -15.25
C TYR A 395 -1.52 8.12 -15.78
N LEU A 396 -1.82 9.18 -15.03
CA LEU A 396 -1.31 10.52 -15.37
C LEU A 396 0.18 10.66 -15.06
N THR A 397 0.76 9.73 -14.29
CA THR A 397 2.19 9.68 -13.99
C THR A 397 2.75 8.29 -14.30
N ASN A 398 3.96 8.23 -14.88
CA ASN A 398 4.62 6.95 -15.21
C ASN A 398 5.60 6.46 -14.14
N THR A 399 5.82 7.26 -13.09
CA THR A 399 6.70 6.96 -11.96
C THR A 399 6.02 7.35 -10.64
N GLU A 400 6.38 6.66 -9.57
CA GLU A 400 5.83 6.95 -8.25
C GLU A 400 6.10 8.41 -7.82
N PRO A 401 5.09 9.12 -7.29
CA PRO A 401 5.26 10.50 -6.82
C PRO A 401 6.34 10.59 -5.72
N LYS A 402 7.19 11.61 -5.82
CA LYS A 402 8.25 11.81 -4.83
C LYS A 402 7.65 12.07 -3.45
N GLY A 403 8.13 11.32 -2.46
CA GLY A 403 7.73 11.47 -1.07
C GLY A 403 6.47 10.70 -0.66
N SER A 404 5.73 10.09 -1.61
CA SER A 404 4.55 9.26 -1.26
C SER A 404 4.89 8.11 -0.30
N ARG A 405 6.15 7.69 -0.26
CA ARG A 405 6.67 6.62 0.62
C ARG A 405 7.68 7.13 1.64
N ALA A 406 7.64 8.42 2.00
CA ALA A 406 8.57 9.03 2.96
C ALA A 406 8.53 8.36 4.35
N TYR A 407 7.41 7.71 4.70
CA TYR A 407 7.28 6.92 5.93
C TYR A 407 8.33 5.78 6.02
N LYS A 408 8.77 5.22 4.91
CA LYS A 408 9.85 4.21 4.86
C LYS A 408 11.20 4.75 5.37
N VAL A 409 11.40 6.06 5.29
CA VAL A 409 12.59 6.75 5.81
C VAL A 409 12.35 7.26 7.24
N PHE A 410 11.13 7.69 7.56
CA PHE A 410 10.79 8.28 8.85
C PHE A 410 10.67 7.24 9.96
N LEU A 411 9.88 6.17 9.74
CA LEU A 411 9.56 5.18 10.77
C LEU A 411 10.77 4.40 11.32
N PRO A 412 11.83 4.09 10.55
CA PRO A 412 13.03 3.46 11.10
C PRO A 412 13.86 4.37 12.03
N LYS A 413 13.62 5.68 12.05
CA LYS A 413 14.41 6.60 12.89
C LYS A 413 14.19 6.32 14.38
N PRO A 414 15.23 6.39 15.24
CA PRO A 414 15.13 6.09 16.67
C PRO A 414 14.02 6.87 17.37
N ARG A 415 13.85 8.16 17.03
CA ARG A 415 12.79 9.00 17.56
C ARG A 415 11.39 8.46 17.27
N ALA A 416 11.10 8.10 16.02
CA ALA A 416 9.81 7.54 15.64
C ALA A 416 9.57 6.19 16.33
N ARG A 417 10.58 5.32 16.36
CA ARG A 417 10.53 4.01 17.00
C ARG A 417 10.25 4.12 18.50
N ARG A 418 10.92 5.04 19.19
CA ARG A 418 10.69 5.31 20.61
C ARG A 418 9.29 5.85 20.87
N ALA A 419 8.84 6.84 20.08
CA ALA A 419 7.51 7.43 20.20
C ALA A 419 6.38 6.42 19.96
N LEU A 420 6.60 5.44 19.09
CA LEU A 420 5.64 4.41 18.70
C LEU A 420 5.77 3.11 19.50
N HIS A 421 6.68 3.02 20.47
CA HIS A 421 6.88 1.86 21.34
C HIS A 421 7.19 0.56 20.59
N VAL A 422 7.93 0.65 19.47
CA VAL A 422 8.26 -0.53 18.65
C VAL A 422 9.58 -1.20 19.04
N GLY A 423 10.39 -0.56 19.88
CA GLY A 423 11.67 -1.09 20.34
C GLY A 423 12.65 -1.31 19.19
N ASP A 424 13.45 -2.37 19.28
CA ASP A 424 14.44 -2.74 18.26
C ASP A 424 13.84 -3.50 17.08
N ARG A 425 12.52 -3.63 17.00
CA ARG A 425 11.87 -4.30 15.88
C ARG A 425 12.11 -3.53 14.59
N GLU A 426 12.62 -4.23 13.59
CA GLU A 426 12.86 -3.67 12.27
C GLU A 426 11.52 -3.39 11.57
N PHE A 427 11.43 -2.25 10.90
CA PHE A 427 10.29 -1.92 10.08
C PHE A 427 10.39 -2.65 8.74
N SER A 428 9.49 -3.57 8.48
CA SER A 428 9.42 -4.22 7.18
C SER A 428 8.89 -3.25 6.13
N THR A 429 9.78 -2.78 5.27
CA THR A 429 9.42 -1.96 4.11
C THR A 429 9.05 -2.82 2.91
N THR A 430 9.39 -4.11 2.96
CA THR A 430 9.08 -5.11 1.96
C THR A 430 7.95 -5.99 2.48
N ARG A 431 7.10 -6.40 1.58
CA ARG A 431 5.99 -7.32 1.84
C ARG A 431 6.31 -8.76 1.44
N GLU A 432 7.54 -9.04 1.04
CA GLU A 432 7.96 -10.31 0.43
C GLU A 432 7.55 -11.53 1.25
N VAL A 433 7.82 -11.52 2.57
CA VAL A 433 7.45 -12.64 3.45
C VAL A 433 5.94 -12.85 3.49
N VAL A 434 5.15 -11.78 3.56
CA VAL A 434 3.68 -11.87 3.56
C VAL A 434 3.18 -12.34 2.21
N VAL A 435 3.65 -11.74 1.10
CA VAL A 435 3.31 -12.15 -0.26
C VAL A 435 3.59 -13.63 -0.47
N SER A 436 4.76 -14.13 -0.05
CA SER A 436 5.13 -15.54 -0.23
C SER A 436 4.15 -16.51 0.43
N HIS A 437 3.51 -16.10 1.53
CA HIS A 437 2.50 -16.90 2.23
C HIS A 437 1.10 -16.77 1.62
N PHE A 438 0.83 -15.71 0.84
CA PHE A 438 -0.46 -15.43 0.23
C PHE A 438 -0.55 -15.80 -1.26
N LEU A 439 0.47 -16.42 -1.84
CA LEU A 439 0.49 -16.75 -3.28
C LEU A 439 -0.72 -17.61 -3.71
N ASP A 440 -1.12 -18.58 -2.88
CA ASP A 440 -2.30 -19.41 -3.16
C ASP A 440 -3.63 -18.67 -2.87
N ASP A 441 -3.63 -17.68 -1.97
CA ASP A 441 -4.82 -16.92 -1.61
C ASP A 441 -5.12 -15.77 -2.58
N PHE A 442 -4.09 -15.22 -3.23
CA PHE A 442 -4.22 -14.00 -4.00
C PHE A 442 -5.34 -14.07 -5.05
N MET A 443 -5.47 -15.19 -5.76
CA MET A 443 -6.48 -15.39 -6.80
C MET A 443 -7.76 -16.07 -6.29
N ARG A 444 -7.95 -16.23 -4.97
CA ARG A 444 -9.22 -16.71 -4.40
C ARG A 444 -10.21 -15.55 -4.29
N SER A 445 -11.49 -15.84 -4.52
CA SER A 445 -12.57 -14.85 -4.38
C SER A 445 -12.95 -14.64 -2.91
N ALA A 446 -13.19 -13.38 -2.52
CA ALA A 446 -13.77 -12.99 -1.24
C ALA A 446 -15.27 -12.61 -1.36
N VAL A 447 -15.90 -12.92 -2.49
CA VAL A 447 -17.34 -12.69 -2.70
C VAL A 447 -18.20 -13.36 -1.63
N PRO A 448 -17.91 -14.59 -1.15
CA PRO A 448 -18.72 -15.17 -0.07
C PRO A 448 -18.79 -14.28 1.16
N GLN A 449 -17.65 -13.73 1.61
CA GLN A 449 -17.59 -12.84 2.78
C GLN A 449 -18.24 -11.48 2.50
N PHE A 450 -18.04 -10.94 1.30
CA PHE A 450 -18.70 -9.71 0.86
C PHE A 450 -20.22 -9.86 0.85
N THR A 451 -20.71 -10.96 0.28
CA THR A 451 -22.17 -11.27 0.23
C THR A 451 -22.73 -11.46 1.63
N GLU A 452 -22.01 -12.13 2.52
CA GLU A 452 -22.43 -12.33 3.91
C GLU A 452 -22.63 -10.98 4.64
N VAL A 453 -21.68 -10.04 4.50
CA VAL A 453 -21.81 -8.69 5.05
C VAL A 453 -23.01 -7.95 4.43
N LEU A 454 -23.16 -8.02 3.12
CA LEU A 454 -24.22 -7.35 2.38
C LEU A 454 -25.62 -7.86 2.75
N GLU A 455 -25.81 -9.18 2.75
CA GLU A 455 -27.11 -9.84 3.01
C GLU A 455 -27.56 -9.71 4.48
N ASN A 456 -26.62 -9.48 5.40
CA ASN A 456 -26.93 -9.23 6.81
C ASN A 456 -27.19 -7.75 7.13
N GLY A 457 -27.37 -6.89 6.11
CA GLY A 457 -27.84 -5.52 6.25
C GLY A 457 -26.80 -4.52 6.76
N TYR A 458 -25.52 -4.89 6.79
CA TYR A 458 -24.46 -3.93 7.09
C TYR A 458 -24.29 -2.93 5.96
N LYS A 459 -23.94 -1.69 6.27
CA LYS A 459 -23.64 -0.68 5.26
C LYS A 459 -22.42 -1.12 4.44
N VAL A 460 -22.50 -1.05 3.11
CA VAL A 460 -21.42 -1.39 2.20
C VAL A 460 -21.15 -0.22 1.25
N LEU A 461 -19.91 0.29 1.27
CA LEU A 461 -19.41 1.27 0.31
C LEU A 461 -18.22 0.68 -0.43
N VAL A 462 -18.33 0.60 -1.75
CA VAL A 462 -17.21 0.33 -2.66
C VAL A 462 -16.97 1.59 -3.48
N TYR A 463 -15.72 2.03 -3.59
CA TYR A 463 -15.38 3.20 -4.39
C TYR A 463 -14.19 2.93 -5.30
N SER A 464 -14.10 3.65 -6.41
CA SER A 464 -13.04 3.48 -7.42
C SER A 464 -12.58 4.80 -8.01
N GLY A 465 -11.27 4.89 -8.27
CA GLY A 465 -10.66 5.97 -9.03
C GLY A 465 -10.50 5.59 -10.51
N PRO A 466 -11.01 6.38 -11.47
CA PRO A 466 -10.93 6.05 -12.89
C PRO A 466 -9.51 6.17 -13.48
N LEU A 467 -8.55 6.73 -12.74
CA LEU A 467 -7.16 6.84 -13.18
C LEU A 467 -6.30 5.63 -12.75
N ASP A 468 -6.87 4.70 -11.98
CA ASP A 468 -6.21 3.47 -11.53
C ASP A 468 -6.14 2.44 -12.66
N LEU A 469 -4.94 1.96 -12.97
CA LEU A 469 -4.73 0.82 -13.88
C LEU A 469 -4.56 -0.50 -13.13
N CYS A 470 -4.31 -0.46 -11.81
CA CYS A 470 -4.13 -1.67 -11.00
C CYS A 470 -5.46 -2.38 -10.75
N VAL A 471 -6.47 -1.61 -10.32
CA VAL A 471 -7.84 -2.09 -10.11
C VAL A 471 -8.81 -1.10 -10.77
N PRO A 472 -8.88 -1.08 -12.09
CA PRO A 472 -9.72 -0.14 -12.82
C PRO A 472 -11.18 -0.20 -12.42
N THR A 473 -11.88 0.93 -12.57
CA THR A 473 -13.32 1.09 -12.33
C THR A 473 -14.16 -0.01 -12.97
N THR A 474 -13.85 -0.38 -14.22
CA THR A 474 -14.56 -1.42 -14.96
C THR A 474 -14.46 -2.81 -14.32
N MET A 475 -13.34 -3.13 -13.69
CA MET A 475 -13.19 -4.39 -12.93
C MET A 475 -14.10 -4.41 -11.71
N THR A 476 -14.18 -3.29 -10.97
CA THR A 476 -15.07 -3.17 -9.81
C THR A 476 -16.54 -3.28 -10.25
N GLU A 477 -16.93 -2.61 -11.33
CA GLU A 477 -18.28 -2.71 -11.88
C GLU A 477 -18.61 -4.14 -12.31
N ASN A 478 -17.67 -4.82 -12.98
CA ASN A 478 -17.84 -6.21 -13.41
C ASN A 478 -17.99 -7.16 -12.22
N PHE A 479 -17.17 -7.01 -11.18
CA PHE A 479 -17.33 -7.76 -9.93
C PHE A 479 -18.72 -7.55 -9.32
N LEU A 480 -19.13 -6.30 -9.10
CA LEU A 480 -20.41 -5.96 -8.48
C LEU A 480 -21.62 -6.46 -9.29
N ALA A 481 -21.50 -6.53 -10.60
CA ALA A 481 -22.55 -7.09 -11.48
C ALA A 481 -22.71 -8.62 -11.33
N HIS A 482 -21.70 -9.31 -10.78
CA HIS A 482 -21.70 -10.76 -10.61
C HIS A 482 -21.89 -11.22 -9.16
N VAL A 483 -22.05 -10.30 -8.21
CA VAL A 483 -22.39 -10.66 -6.81
C VAL A 483 -23.82 -11.21 -6.77
N ALA A 484 -23.94 -12.47 -6.35
CA ALA A 484 -25.26 -13.09 -6.16
C ALA A 484 -25.84 -12.67 -4.80
N TRP A 485 -26.80 -11.74 -4.80
CA TRP A 485 -27.50 -11.25 -3.62
C TRP A 485 -28.97 -10.92 -3.93
N ALA A 486 -29.76 -10.70 -2.88
CA ALA A 486 -31.22 -10.57 -2.99
C ALA A 486 -31.70 -9.47 -3.97
N HIS A 487 -30.89 -8.44 -4.20
CA HIS A 487 -31.26 -7.28 -5.01
C HIS A 487 -30.42 -7.14 -6.29
N VAL A 488 -29.79 -8.22 -6.79
CA VAL A 488 -28.92 -8.20 -7.98
C VAL A 488 -29.64 -7.68 -9.23
N ASP A 489 -30.89 -8.05 -9.44
CA ASP A 489 -31.67 -7.57 -10.60
C ASP A 489 -31.94 -6.06 -10.50
N ARG A 490 -32.21 -5.57 -9.31
CA ARG A 490 -32.40 -4.14 -9.06
C ARG A 490 -31.08 -3.38 -9.22
N TRP A 491 -29.98 -3.97 -8.77
CA TRP A 491 -28.64 -3.44 -8.99
C TRP A 491 -28.32 -3.30 -10.48
N ALA A 492 -28.60 -4.31 -11.29
CA ALA A 492 -28.32 -4.28 -12.72
C ALA A 492 -29.03 -3.13 -13.46
N HIS A 493 -30.19 -2.70 -12.97
CA HIS A 493 -31.03 -1.67 -13.62
C HIS A 493 -31.02 -0.31 -12.90
N ALA A 494 -30.37 -0.20 -11.75
CA ALA A 494 -30.31 1.04 -11.00
C ALA A 494 -29.50 2.12 -11.76
N PRO A 495 -29.98 3.36 -11.82
CA PRO A 495 -29.29 4.44 -12.52
C PRO A 495 -28.05 4.89 -11.74
N THR A 496 -27.10 5.42 -12.48
CA THR A 496 -25.97 6.15 -11.91
C THR A 496 -26.32 7.63 -11.81
N HIS A 497 -26.07 8.24 -10.66
CA HIS A 497 -26.34 9.64 -10.38
C HIS A 497 -25.03 10.44 -10.25
N GLN A 498 -25.08 11.73 -10.59
CA GLN A 498 -23.97 12.64 -10.33
C GLN A 498 -23.83 12.89 -8.83
N TRP A 499 -22.58 12.96 -8.37
CA TRP A 499 -22.24 13.37 -7.03
C TRP A 499 -21.43 14.67 -7.07
N TRP A 500 -22.00 15.72 -6.50
CA TRP A 500 -21.42 17.05 -6.45
C TRP A 500 -20.96 17.37 -5.02
N SER A 501 -19.96 18.26 -4.90
CA SER A 501 -19.58 18.86 -3.62
C SER A 501 -20.79 19.51 -2.93
N ALA A 502 -20.75 19.66 -1.61
CA ALA A 502 -21.85 20.25 -0.83
C ALA A 502 -22.25 21.64 -1.32
N ASP A 503 -21.30 22.46 -1.79
CA ASP A 503 -21.51 23.77 -2.40
C ASP A 503 -21.93 23.72 -3.88
N ARG A 504 -22.00 22.54 -4.48
CA ARG A 504 -22.31 22.28 -5.90
C ARG A 504 -21.36 22.95 -6.90
N GLN A 505 -20.15 23.28 -6.50
CA GLN A 505 -19.16 23.90 -7.39
C GLN A 505 -18.32 22.83 -8.14
N GLN A 506 -18.17 21.65 -7.56
CA GLN A 506 -17.35 20.59 -8.12
C GLN A 506 -18.15 19.28 -8.28
N LEU A 507 -18.08 18.69 -9.46
CA LEU A 507 -18.57 17.33 -9.69
C LEU A 507 -17.50 16.36 -9.18
N TYR A 508 -17.73 15.79 -8.00
CA TYR A 508 -16.81 14.85 -7.37
C TYR A 508 -16.83 13.48 -8.03
N GLY A 509 -17.98 13.04 -8.54
CA GLY A 509 -18.05 11.75 -9.16
C GLY A 509 -19.44 11.28 -9.54
N TYR A 510 -19.59 9.98 -9.52
CA TYR A 510 -20.84 9.29 -9.86
C TYR A 510 -21.14 8.22 -8.83
N LYS A 511 -22.40 8.10 -8.43
CA LYS A 511 -22.86 7.15 -7.42
C LYS A 511 -23.95 6.23 -7.94
N LYS A 512 -23.98 5.01 -7.42
CA LYS A 512 -25.05 4.03 -7.62
C LYS A 512 -25.37 3.39 -6.28
N THR A 513 -26.63 3.44 -5.86
CA THR A 513 -27.08 2.92 -4.56
C THR A 513 -28.27 1.99 -4.76
N VAL A 514 -28.24 0.84 -4.13
CA VAL A 514 -29.37 -0.08 -3.98
C VAL A 514 -29.31 -0.66 -2.57
N GLU A 515 -30.34 -0.39 -1.78
CA GLU A 515 -30.41 -0.78 -0.37
C GLU A 515 -29.17 -0.32 0.42
N ASN A 516 -28.44 -1.27 1.00
CA ASN A 516 -27.22 -1.03 1.77
C ASN A 516 -25.92 -1.10 0.94
N LEU A 517 -26.01 -1.35 -0.38
CA LEU A 517 -24.85 -1.34 -1.29
C LEU A 517 -24.73 0.00 -1.99
N ASN A 518 -23.58 0.64 -1.80
CA ASN A 518 -23.21 1.89 -2.43
C ASN A 518 -21.94 1.69 -3.27
N TYR A 519 -21.95 2.18 -4.50
CA TYR A 519 -20.77 2.24 -5.36
C TYR A 519 -20.55 3.66 -5.84
N VAL A 520 -19.32 4.15 -5.72
CA VAL A 520 -18.96 5.52 -6.10
C VAL A 520 -17.70 5.53 -6.95
N VAL A 521 -17.79 6.18 -8.11
CA VAL A 521 -16.63 6.52 -8.93
C VAL A 521 -16.19 7.94 -8.56
N VAL A 522 -14.98 8.08 -8.04
CA VAL A 522 -14.42 9.38 -7.61
C VAL A 522 -13.54 9.93 -8.73
N ARG A 523 -13.98 11.01 -9.36
CA ARG A 523 -13.26 11.64 -10.49
C ARG A 523 -11.86 12.11 -10.06
N ASN A 524 -10.95 12.11 -11.03
CA ASN A 524 -9.55 12.52 -10.88
C ASN A 524 -8.76 11.71 -9.82
N GLY A 525 -9.31 10.60 -9.36
CA GLY A 525 -8.62 9.71 -8.43
C GLY A 525 -8.00 8.50 -9.12
N GLY A 526 -6.87 8.07 -8.64
CA GLY A 526 -6.21 6.82 -8.98
C GLY A 526 -6.45 5.73 -7.93
N HIS A 527 -5.44 4.96 -7.63
CA HIS A 527 -5.50 3.84 -6.70
C HIS A 527 -5.64 4.28 -5.23
N GLU A 528 -4.82 5.26 -4.83
CA GLU A 528 -4.78 5.84 -3.48
C GLU A 528 -5.71 7.06 -3.44
N LEU A 529 -7.02 6.81 -3.34
CA LEU A 529 -8.04 7.85 -3.50
C LEU A 529 -7.98 8.97 -2.45
N PRO A 530 -7.77 8.70 -1.15
CA PRO A 530 -7.64 9.77 -0.18
C PRO A 530 -6.38 10.64 -0.38
N TYR A 531 -5.35 10.10 -1.05
CA TYR A 531 -4.18 10.87 -1.47
C TYR A 531 -4.51 11.81 -2.64
N ASP A 532 -5.17 11.27 -3.67
CA ASP A 532 -5.45 12.01 -4.90
C ASP A 532 -6.61 13.02 -4.74
N GLN A 533 -7.62 12.71 -3.92
CA GLN A 533 -8.87 13.48 -3.77
C GLN A 533 -9.30 13.61 -2.30
N PRO A 534 -8.48 14.26 -1.43
CA PRO A 534 -8.70 14.27 0.01
C PRO A 534 -10.05 14.90 0.43
N GLU A 535 -10.48 16.01 -0.19
CA GLU A 535 -11.75 16.68 0.13
C GLU A 535 -12.95 15.79 -0.23
N ALA A 536 -12.94 15.26 -1.47
CA ALA A 536 -14.02 14.40 -1.94
C ALA A 536 -14.12 13.13 -1.07
N MET A 537 -12.98 12.54 -0.70
CA MET A 537 -12.96 11.33 0.14
C MET A 537 -13.40 11.61 1.57
N MET A 538 -13.08 12.79 2.14
CA MET A 538 -13.59 13.19 3.45
C MET A 538 -15.11 13.37 3.43
N GLU A 539 -15.65 13.97 2.37
CA GLU A 539 -17.11 14.12 2.21
C GLU A 539 -17.79 12.77 1.99
N LEU A 540 -17.17 11.89 1.18
CA LEU A 540 -17.70 10.55 0.89
C LEU A 540 -17.81 9.68 2.14
N ILE A 541 -16.73 9.58 2.92
CA ILE A 541 -16.76 8.76 4.14
C ILE A 541 -17.68 9.35 5.19
N THR A 542 -17.78 10.68 5.27
CA THR A 542 -18.72 11.37 6.17
C THR A 542 -20.17 11.02 5.81
N ALA A 543 -20.53 11.16 4.54
CA ALA A 543 -21.88 10.82 4.10
C ALA A 543 -22.21 9.34 4.32
N PHE A 544 -21.25 8.45 4.12
CA PHE A 544 -21.43 7.01 4.33
C PHE A 544 -21.66 6.67 5.81
N VAL A 545 -20.84 7.19 6.70
CA VAL A 545 -20.96 6.93 8.14
C VAL A 545 -22.25 7.54 8.69
N ASP A 546 -22.52 8.81 8.38
CA ASP A 546 -23.69 9.53 8.86
C ASP A 546 -25.02 9.06 8.20
N GLY A 547 -24.94 8.32 7.09
CA GLY A 547 -26.12 7.89 6.33
C GLY A 547 -26.88 9.04 5.67
N THR A 548 -26.13 10.04 5.18
CA THR A 548 -26.67 11.25 4.53
C THR A 548 -26.46 11.23 3.02
N GLU A 549 -26.89 12.30 2.31
CA GLU A 549 -26.48 12.43 0.90
C GLU A 549 -24.95 12.30 0.77
N PRO A 550 -24.42 11.63 -0.25
CA PRO A 550 -25.06 11.22 -1.51
C PRO A 550 -25.86 9.90 -1.48
N PHE A 551 -26.04 9.24 -0.35
CA PHE A 551 -26.60 7.88 -0.26
C PHE A 551 -28.11 7.80 0.04
N VAL A 552 -28.81 8.93 0.06
CA VAL A 552 -30.28 8.91 0.19
C VAL A 552 -30.89 8.54 -1.16
N ASP A 553 -31.76 7.53 -1.15
CA ASP A 553 -32.48 7.07 -2.34
C ASP A 553 -33.33 8.22 -2.93
N GLY A 554 -32.97 8.67 -4.13
CA GLY A 554 -33.68 9.77 -4.83
C GLY A 554 -35.12 9.44 -5.26
N SER A 555 -35.71 8.35 -4.73
CA SER A 555 -37.08 7.94 -5.00
C SER A 555 -38.15 8.77 -4.26
N ALA A 556 -37.75 9.69 -3.39
CA ALA A 556 -38.68 10.48 -2.56
C ALA A 556 -38.97 11.91 -3.05
N THR A 557 -38.44 12.35 -4.21
CA THR A 557 -38.72 13.68 -4.77
C THR A 557 -39.19 13.61 -6.22
N THR A 558 -40.33 12.96 -6.46
CA THR A 558 -41.18 13.27 -7.61
C THR A 558 -42.56 13.62 -7.10
N ASP A 559 -42.68 14.79 -6.46
CA ASP A 559 -43.91 15.54 -6.33
C ASP A 559 -43.54 17.03 -6.15
N GLU A 560 -43.30 17.71 -7.28
CA GLU A 560 -43.71 19.09 -7.55
C GLU A 560 -43.48 19.43 -9.02
#